data_76a84fe74e763a5f93f8eceac6b560be
#
_entry.id   76a84fe74e763a5f93f8eceac6b560be
#
_cell.length_a   1.000
_cell.length_b   1.000
_cell.length_c   1.000
_cell.angle_alpha   90.00
_cell.angle_beta   90.00
_cell.angle_gamma   90.00
#
_symmetry.space_group_name_H-M   'P 1'
#
loop_
_entity.id
_entity.type
_entity.pdbx_description
1 polymer ?
#
loop_
_entity_poly.entity_id
_entity_poly.type
_entity_poly.pdbx_seq_one_letter_code
_entity_poly.pdbx_strand_id
1 'polypeptide(L)'
;VTAEAAVVIPVLVAFAMALLWALLAASDQIRCVDAARAGARAAARSEPEAAVLEVARDAAPRGARVEVGRAGELWRVRVEAPTPGPGVLALTLSAEAAALAEDTVGGAGP
;
A
#
# COMPACT_ATOMS: atom_id res chain seq x y z
N VAL A 1 21.21 -6.39 40.67
CA VAL A 1 20.79 -6.82 39.31
C VAL A 1 21.69 -7.95 38.83
N THR A 2 21.12 -9.07 38.44
CA THR A 2 21.88 -10.20 37.96
C THR A 2 22.26 -9.99 36.46
N ALA A 3 23.29 -10.70 36.03
CA ALA A 3 23.70 -10.67 34.64
C ALA A 3 22.54 -11.13 33.69
N GLU A 4 21.69 -12.02 34.15
CA GLU A 4 20.53 -12.51 33.42
C GLU A 4 19.53 -11.38 33.17
N ALA A 5 19.23 -10.56 34.19
CA ALA A 5 18.34 -9.43 34.01
C ALA A 5 18.92 -8.39 33.05
N ALA A 6 20.24 -8.19 33.10
CA ALA A 6 20.93 -7.25 32.22
C ALA A 6 20.85 -7.66 30.74
N VAL A 7 20.72 -8.95 30.45
CA VAL A 7 20.52 -9.46 29.09
C VAL A 7 19.05 -9.49 28.70
N VAL A 8 18.17 -9.86 29.63
CA VAL A 8 16.72 -10.02 29.36
C VAL A 8 16.07 -8.70 29.01
N ILE A 9 16.38 -7.62 29.71
CA ILE A 9 15.74 -6.33 29.48
C ILE A 9 16.00 -5.79 28.06
N PRO A 10 17.26 -5.72 27.59
CA PRO A 10 17.50 -5.29 26.21
C PRO A 10 16.85 -6.18 25.16
N VAL A 11 16.82 -7.50 25.41
CA VAL A 11 16.18 -8.44 24.49
C VAL A 11 14.68 -8.20 24.40
N LEU A 12 14.02 -7.98 25.55
CA LEU A 12 12.59 -7.67 25.56
C LEU A 12 12.27 -6.35 24.86
N VAL A 13 13.11 -5.34 25.06
CA VAL A 13 12.95 -4.06 24.37
C VAL A 13 13.10 -4.23 22.86
N ALA A 14 14.10 -4.97 22.41
CA ALA A 14 14.32 -5.23 21.00
C ALA A 14 13.13 -5.98 20.41
N PHE A 15 12.59 -6.96 21.12
CA PHE A 15 11.44 -7.73 20.69
C PHE A 15 10.20 -6.84 20.57
N ALA A 16 9.95 -5.98 21.55
CA ALA A 16 8.85 -5.04 21.53
C ALA A 16 8.95 -4.07 20.35
N MET A 17 10.15 -3.57 20.08
CA MET A 17 10.39 -2.68 18.95
C MET A 17 10.14 -3.39 17.62
N ALA A 18 10.54 -4.66 17.51
CA ALA A 18 10.29 -5.46 16.31
C ALA A 18 8.79 -5.67 16.09
N LEU A 19 8.02 -5.91 17.15
CA LEU A 19 6.57 -6.05 17.06
C LEU A 19 5.89 -4.75 16.64
N LEU A 20 6.33 -3.63 17.19
CA LEU A 20 5.81 -2.32 16.79
C LEU A 20 6.10 -2.03 15.32
N TRP A 21 7.32 -2.31 14.88
CA TRP A 21 7.68 -2.14 13.48
C TRP A 21 6.79 -3.02 12.58
N ALA A 22 6.57 -4.28 12.98
CA ALA A 22 5.73 -5.19 12.21
C ALA A 22 4.28 -4.69 12.12
N LEU A 23 3.75 -4.13 13.21
CA LEU A 23 2.40 -3.56 13.21
C LEU A 23 2.30 -2.33 12.30
N LEU A 24 3.30 -1.47 12.32
CA LEU A 24 3.34 -0.32 11.43
C LEU A 24 3.43 -0.74 9.97
N ALA A 25 4.26 -1.73 9.67
CA ALA A 25 4.38 -2.26 8.33
C ALA A 25 3.07 -2.86 7.83
N ALA A 26 2.38 -3.62 8.69
CA ALA A 26 1.08 -4.21 8.36
C ALA A 26 0.03 -3.12 8.11
N SER A 27 0.01 -2.08 8.93
CA SER A 27 -0.90 -0.95 8.76
C SER A 27 -0.66 -0.24 7.42
N ASP A 28 0.60 0.01 7.09
CA ASP A 28 0.94 0.65 5.82
C ASP A 28 0.59 -0.22 4.63
N GLN A 29 0.76 -1.54 4.75
CA GLN A 29 0.36 -2.47 3.69
C GLN A 29 -1.15 -2.43 3.45
N ILE A 30 -1.94 -2.38 4.51
CA ILE A 30 -3.39 -2.25 4.40
C ILE A 30 -3.76 -0.95 3.68
N ARG A 31 -3.09 0.15 4.01
CA ARG A 31 -3.32 1.43 3.34
C ARG A 31 -2.95 1.37 1.86
N CYS A 32 -1.87 0.69 1.51
CA CYS A 32 -1.50 0.49 0.11
C CYS A 32 -2.58 -0.27 -0.65
N VAL A 33 -3.10 -1.35 -0.06
CA VAL A 33 -4.18 -2.14 -0.66
C VAL A 33 -5.45 -1.29 -0.83
N ASP A 34 -5.83 -0.55 0.21
CA ASP A 34 -7.01 0.31 0.16
C ASP A 34 -6.86 1.41 -0.90
N ALA A 35 -5.66 2.00 -0.99
CA ALA A 35 -5.37 3.03 -1.98
C ALA A 35 -5.46 2.47 -3.41
N ALA A 36 -4.91 1.29 -3.64
CA ALA A 36 -4.96 0.64 -4.94
C ALA A 36 -6.41 0.33 -5.34
N ARG A 37 -7.19 -0.17 -4.41
CA ARG A 37 -8.61 -0.47 -4.65
C ARG A 37 -9.43 0.79 -4.91
N ALA A 38 -9.19 1.85 -4.14
CA ALA A 38 -9.87 3.12 -4.33
C ALA A 38 -9.56 3.70 -5.71
N GLY A 39 -8.29 3.68 -6.10
CA GLY A 39 -7.86 4.13 -7.42
C GLY A 39 -8.47 3.28 -8.53
N ALA A 40 -8.49 1.97 -8.37
CA ALA A 40 -9.07 1.06 -9.37
C ALA A 40 -10.57 1.31 -9.56
N ARG A 41 -11.29 1.55 -8.47
CA ARG A 41 -12.72 1.88 -8.56
C ARG A 41 -12.95 3.21 -9.29
N ALA A 42 -12.12 4.21 -9.00
CA ALA A 42 -12.21 5.49 -9.69
C ALA A 42 -11.89 5.34 -11.18
N ALA A 43 -10.88 4.57 -11.53
CA ALA A 43 -10.52 4.29 -12.91
C ALA A 43 -11.64 3.55 -13.63
N ALA A 44 -12.29 2.60 -12.96
CA ALA A 44 -13.40 1.84 -13.54
C ALA A 44 -14.61 2.75 -13.87
N ARG A 45 -14.78 3.84 -13.13
CA ARG A 45 -15.82 4.83 -13.40
C ARG A 45 -15.43 5.81 -14.51
N SER A 46 -14.34 5.56 -15.19
CA SER A 46 -13.82 6.41 -16.27
C SER A 46 -13.51 7.85 -15.82
N GLU A 47 -13.11 8.01 -14.56
CA GLU A 47 -12.66 9.30 -14.06
C GLU A 47 -11.31 9.66 -14.69
N PRO A 48 -11.00 10.96 -14.82
CA PRO A 48 -9.70 11.37 -15.35
C PRO A 48 -8.54 10.78 -14.55
N GLU A 49 -7.45 10.48 -15.22
CA GLU A 49 -6.27 9.88 -14.58
C GLU A 49 -5.79 10.71 -13.37
N ALA A 50 -5.82 12.04 -13.49
CA ALA A 50 -5.43 12.92 -12.38
C ALA A 50 -6.32 12.70 -11.16
N ALA A 51 -7.64 12.51 -11.34
CA ALA A 51 -8.56 12.25 -10.25
C ALA A 51 -8.29 10.88 -9.62
N VAL A 52 -7.99 9.88 -10.43
CA VAL A 52 -7.65 8.53 -9.95
C VAL A 52 -6.40 8.57 -9.08
N LEU A 53 -5.36 9.28 -9.54
CA LEU A 53 -4.12 9.43 -8.79
C LEU A 53 -4.35 10.15 -7.46
N GLU A 54 -5.19 11.18 -7.46
CA GLU A 54 -5.49 11.93 -6.24
C GLU A 54 -6.22 11.06 -5.22
N VAL A 55 -7.23 10.31 -5.65
CA VAL A 55 -7.96 9.38 -4.77
C VAL A 55 -7.04 8.34 -4.17
N ALA A 56 -6.16 7.76 -5.00
CA ALA A 56 -5.23 6.75 -4.52
C ALA A 56 -4.21 7.34 -3.55
N ARG A 57 -3.68 8.52 -3.84
CA ARG A 57 -2.70 9.18 -2.97
C ARG A 57 -3.30 9.55 -1.62
N ASP A 58 -4.56 10.00 -1.59
CA ASP A 58 -5.23 10.36 -0.35
C ASP A 58 -5.38 9.17 0.60
N ALA A 59 -5.58 7.98 0.04
CA ALA A 59 -5.73 6.76 0.84
C ALA A 59 -4.39 6.10 1.17
N ALA A 60 -3.33 6.43 0.43
CA ALA A 60 -2.03 5.78 0.55
C ALA A 60 -1.22 6.32 1.73
N PRO A 61 -0.23 5.56 2.23
CA PRO A 61 0.72 6.06 3.21
C PRO A 61 1.54 7.23 2.67
N ARG A 62 2.11 8.01 3.56
CA ARG A 62 3.03 9.09 3.19
C ARG A 62 4.19 8.58 2.35
N GLY A 63 4.55 9.33 1.33
CA GLY A 63 5.68 8.99 0.48
C GLY A 63 5.38 7.88 -0.50
N ALA A 64 4.13 7.42 -0.60
CA ALA A 64 3.76 6.38 -1.52
C ALA A 64 3.82 6.85 -2.97
N ARG A 65 4.17 5.92 -3.85
CA ARG A 65 4.08 6.12 -5.29
C ARG A 65 2.84 5.41 -5.80
N VAL A 66 2.11 6.09 -6.67
CA VAL A 66 0.91 5.53 -7.27
C VAL A 66 1.09 5.54 -8.77
N GLU A 67 0.89 4.38 -9.39
CA GLU A 67 0.93 4.24 -10.84
C GLU A 67 -0.42 3.72 -11.33
N VAL A 68 -0.92 4.32 -12.39
CA VAL A 68 -2.16 3.91 -13.03
C VAL A 68 -1.86 3.53 -14.46
N GLY A 69 -2.31 2.36 -14.87
CA GLY A 69 -2.11 1.88 -16.23
C GLY A 69 -3.30 1.09 -16.69
N ARG A 70 -3.32 0.81 -17.98
CA ARG A 70 -4.36 0.00 -18.57
C ARG A 70 -3.72 -1.19 -19.29
N ALA A 71 -4.24 -2.38 -19.01
CA ALA A 71 -3.81 -3.60 -19.67
C ALA A 71 -5.04 -4.25 -20.28
N GLY A 72 -5.23 -4.05 -21.60
CA GLY A 72 -6.44 -4.51 -22.28
C GLY A 72 -7.68 -3.83 -21.76
N GLU A 73 -8.62 -4.59 -21.22
CA GLU A 73 -9.86 -4.08 -20.65
C GLU A 73 -9.77 -3.74 -19.18
N LEU A 74 -8.61 -3.98 -18.55
CA LEU A 74 -8.42 -3.76 -17.13
C LEU A 74 -7.64 -2.49 -16.84
N TRP A 75 -8.11 -1.72 -15.90
CA TRP A 75 -7.33 -0.66 -15.28
C TRP A 75 -6.56 -1.26 -14.11
N ARG A 76 -5.27 -0.91 -14.01
CA ARG A 76 -4.41 -1.36 -12.92
C ARG A 76 -3.91 -0.17 -12.16
N VAL A 77 -4.03 -0.24 -10.85
CA VAL A 77 -3.51 0.78 -9.94
C VAL A 77 -2.52 0.10 -9.01
N ARG A 78 -1.31 0.58 -9.02
CA ARG A 78 -0.24 0.06 -8.18
C ARG A 78 0.22 1.13 -7.20
N VAL A 79 0.30 0.75 -5.94
CA VAL A 79 0.73 1.64 -4.86
C VAL A 79 1.95 1.03 -4.19
N GLU A 80 3.02 1.80 -4.08
CA GLU A 80 4.23 1.39 -3.39
C GLU A 80 4.55 2.41 -2.31
N ALA A 81 4.90 1.95 -1.13
CA ALA A 81 5.27 2.81 -0.02
C ALA A 81 6.45 2.21 0.74
N PRO A 82 7.42 3.05 1.14
CA PRO A 82 8.49 2.57 2.01
C PRO A 82 7.95 2.36 3.42
N THR A 83 8.44 1.31 4.09
CA THR A 83 8.17 1.14 5.52
C THR A 83 9.12 1.99 6.33
N PRO A 84 8.67 2.55 7.46
CA PRO A 84 9.58 3.23 8.38
C PRO A 84 10.56 2.22 8.99
N GLY A 85 11.79 2.65 9.17
CA GLY A 85 12.79 1.83 9.84
C GLY A 85 14.20 2.22 9.43
N PRO A 86 15.20 1.78 10.20
CA PRO A 86 16.60 1.97 9.80
C PRO A 86 16.91 1.19 8.53
N GLY A 87 17.97 1.58 7.82
CA GLY A 87 18.26 1.12 6.46
C GLY A 87 18.11 -0.37 6.20
N VAL A 88 18.63 -1.22 7.10
CA VAL A 88 18.55 -2.68 6.92
C VAL A 88 17.15 -3.25 7.12
N LEU A 89 16.26 -2.49 7.78
CA LEU A 89 14.88 -2.89 8.04
C LEU A 89 13.90 -2.17 7.13
N ALA A 90 14.37 -1.30 6.27
CA ALA A 90 13.51 -0.60 5.33
C ALA A 90 13.01 -1.58 4.26
N LEU A 91 11.71 -1.66 4.11
CA LEU A 91 11.06 -2.49 3.11
C LEU A 91 10.17 -1.61 2.24
N THR A 92 10.00 -2.02 1.01
CA THR A 92 9.02 -1.38 0.13
C THR A 92 7.78 -2.24 0.10
N LEU A 93 6.67 -1.66 0.50
CA LEU A 93 5.37 -2.32 0.45
C LEU A 93 4.69 -1.98 -0.86
N SER A 94 4.04 -2.96 -1.45
CA SER A 94 3.33 -2.73 -2.69
C SER A 94 1.97 -3.41 -2.68
N ALA A 95 1.04 -2.82 -3.41
CA ALA A 95 -0.27 -3.39 -3.64
C ALA A 95 -0.73 -3.02 -5.04
N GLU A 96 -1.43 -3.93 -5.66
CA GLU A 96 -1.97 -3.71 -6.99
C GLU A 96 -3.43 -4.13 -7.00
N ALA A 97 -4.25 -3.32 -7.66
CA ALA A 97 -5.65 -3.65 -7.87
C ALA A 97 -5.99 -3.41 -9.33
N ALA A 98 -6.92 -4.18 -9.84
CA ALA A 98 -7.39 -4.07 -11.21
C ALA A 98 -8.92 -4.06 -11.22
N ALA A 99 -9.47 -3.34 -12.19
CA ALA A 99 -10.91 -3.27 -12.39
C ALA A 99 -11.18 -3.15 -13.88
N LEU A 100 -12.29 -3.74 -14.31
CA LEU A 100 -12.74 -3.55 -15.68
C LEU A 100 -13.16 -2.10 -15.89
N ALA A 101 -12.74 -1.54 -17.02
CA ALA A 101 -13.17 -0.21 -17.39
C ALA A 101 -14.67 -0.27 -17.71
N GLU A 102 -15.48 0.56 -17.09
CA GLU A 102 -16.93 0.58 -17.29
C GLU A 102 -17.30 0.91 -18.73
N ASP A 103 -16.55 1.81 -19.36
CA ASP A 103 -16.76 2.17 -20.74
C ASP A 103 -16.55 0.98 -21.68
N THR A 104 -15.55 0.12 -21.39
CA THR A 104 -15.29 -1.09 -22.15
C THR A 104 -16.39 -2.12 -21.95
N VAL A 105 -16.81 -2.32 -20.69
CA VAL A 105 -17.89 -3.24 -20.36
C VAL A 105 -19.19 -2.80 -21.04
N GLY A 106 -19.52 -1.51 -20.95
CA GLY A 106 -20.70 -0.95 -21.59
C GLY A 106 -20.63 -1.06 -23.11
N GLY A 107 -19.47 -0.85 -23.70
CA GLY A 107 -19.25 -0.96 -25.14
C GLY A 107 -19.24 -2.39 -25.64
N ALA A 108 -18.87 -3.35 -24.77
CA ALA A 108 -18.84 -4.76 -25.10
C ALA A 108 -20.19 -5.44 -24.91
N GLY A 109 -21.14 -4.77 -24.32
CA GLY A 109 -22.47 -5.32 -24.11
C GLY A 109 -23.17 -5.65 -25.44
N PRO A 110 -23.98 -6.66 -25.46
CA PRO A 110 -24.71 -7.05 -26.68
C PRO A 110 -25.66 -6.00 -27.14
#